data_6f689a61e981d1b4c8c265b1d1814ea2
#
_entry.id   6f689a61e981d1b4c8c265b1d1814ea2
#
_cell.length_a   1.000
_cell.length_b   1.000
_cell.length_c   1.000
_cell.angle_alpha   90.00
_cell.angle_beta   90.00
_cell.angle_gamma   90.00
#
_symmetry.space_group_name_H-M   'P 1'
#
loop_
_entity.id
_entity.type
_entity.pdbx_description
1 polymer ?
#
loop_
_entity_poly.entity_id
_entity_poly.type
_entity_poly.pdbx_seq_one_letter_code
_entity_poly.pdbx_strand_id
1 'polypeptide(L)'
;MSKENIWRFLKHKGFSDIATAAIMGNMEAESGCVSYRLQGDFGKNFQRSKDYTAQVDAGIIGKNEFVYNGPCGGGYGLCQWTYPPRKAGLYDLALEQGLSIGDEFLQVEWLTRELWQDEYSIVRETLEKSVSIRECSDVLVKEFLRPADQSEAVLKKRADLGREFYQEFSGAEAEVPDGIPDEDAGIVKITEEEFRVYSRAVLVVLTLRDLLQAMEQFKNDSI
;
A
#
# COMPACT_ATOMS: atom_id res chain seq x y z
N MET A 1 7.53 -8.60 8.77
CA MET A 1 6.61 -7.45 8.65
C MET A 1 5.64 -7.55 9.80
N SER A 2 5.42 -6.49 10.53
CA SER A 2 4.56 -6.51 11.72
C SER A 2 3.33 -5.64 11.48
N LYS A 3 2.18 -6.06 12.02
CA LYS A 3 0.94 -5.27 12.02
C LYS A 3 1.16 -3.90 12.69
N GLU A 4 2.09 -3.83 13.63
CA GLU A 4 2.52 -2.60 14.28
C GLU A 4 3.10 -1.58 13.29
N ASN A 5 3.88 -2.02 12.28
CA ASN A 5 4.41 -1.11 11.26
C ASN A 5 3.28 -0.48 10.43
N ILE A 6 2.27 -1.26 10.03
CA ILE A 6 1.10 -0.75 9.31
C ILE A 6 0.37 0.28 10.18
N TRP A 7 0.18 -0.02 11.48
CA TRP A 7 -0.42 0.91 12.43
C TRP A 7 0.33 2.24 12.48
N ARG A 8 1.64 2.18 12.75
CA ARG A 8 2.49 3.37 12.85
C ARG A 8 2.48 4.20 11.58
N PHE A 9 2.49 3.53 10.42
CA PHE A 9 2.47 4.22 9.15
C PHE A 9 1.13 4.91 8.86
N LEU A 10 0.00 4.27 9.18
CA LEU A 10 -1.32 4.91 9.11
C LEU A 10 -1.40 6.12 10.05
N LYS A 11 -0.82 6.02 11.25
CA LYS A 11 -0.70 7.15 12.18
C LYS A 11 0.14 8.28 11.60
N HIS A 12 1.26 7.95 10.96
CA HIS A 12 2.11 8.94 10.27
C HIS A 12 1.35 9.64 9.13
N LYS A 13 0.43 8.95 8.45
CA LYS A 13 -0.45 9.56 7.44
C LYS A 13 -1.58 10.42 8.04
N GLY A 14 -1.60 10.63 9.35
CA GLY A 14 -2.53 11.54 10.04
C GLY A 14 -3.85 10.90 10.45
N PHE A 15 -4.04 9.59 10.27
CA PHE A 15 -5.26 8.92 10.74
C PHE A 15 -5.31 8.87 12.28
N SER A 16 -6.49 9.11 12.85
CA SER A 16 -6.73 8.91 14.28
C SER A 16 -6.59 7.43 14.67
N ASP A 17 -6.43 7.11 15.96
CA ASP A 17 -6.42 5.71 16.41
C ASP A 17 -7.70 4.97 16.04
N ILE A 18 -8.85 5.65 16.06
CA ILE A 18 -10.15 5.10 15.65
C ILE A 18 -10.15 4.74 14.17
N ALA A 19 -9.73 5.66 13.31
CA ALA A 19 -9.66 5.44 11.87
C ALA A 19 -8.63 4.35 11.52
N THR A 20 -7.44 4.40 12.13
CA THR A 20 -6.38 3.41 11.95
C THR A 20 -6.87 2.01 12.32
N ALA A 21 -7.52 1.86 13.46
CA ALA A 21 -8.11 0.61 13.91
C ALA A 21 -9.15 0.07 12.91
N ALA A 22 -10.05 0.93 12.42
CA ALA A 22 -11.06 0.55 11.45
C ALA A 22 -10.45 0.11 10.11
N ILE A 23 -9.43 0.83 9.61
CA ILE A 23 -8.70 0.48 8.40
C ILE A 23 -8.02 -0.89 8.57
N MET A 24 -7.29 -1.09 9.65
CA MET A 24 -6.59 -2.35 9.90
C MET A 24 -7.53 -3.53 10.13
N GLY A 25 -8.68 -3.34 10.78
CA GLY A 25 -9.69 -4.38 10.92
C GLY A 25 -10.24 -4.86 9.58
N ASN A 26 -10.37 -3.95 8.63
CA ASN A 26 -10.73 -4.27 7.25
C ASN A 26 -9.59 -4.96 6.50
N MET A 27 -8.34 -4.48 6.62
CA MET A 27 -7.17 -5.14 6.03
C MET A 27 -6.97 -6.56 6.56
N GLU A 28 -7.23 -6.78 7.86
CA GLU A 28 -7.18 -8.12 8.46
C GLU A 28 -8.20 -9.07 7.82
N ALA A 29 -9.42 -8.59 7.60
CA ALA A 29 -10.47 -9.38 6.95
C ALA A 29 -10.16 -9.68 5.47
N GLU A 30 -9.51 -8.74 4.75
CA GLU A 30 -9.16 -8.90 3.34
C GLU A 30 -7.92 -9.79 3.13
N SER A 31 -6.86 -9.52 3.86
CA SER A 31 -5.54 -10.12 3.59
C SER A 31 -4.84 -10.71 4.81
N GLY A 32 -5.38 -10.55 6.01
CA GLY A 32 -4.65 -10.82 7.25
C GLY A 32 -3.52 -9.83 7.48
N CYS A 33 -3.66 -8.60 6.98
CA CYS A 33 -2.61 -7.58 6.96
C CYS A 33 -1.32 -8.04 6.26
N VAL A 34 -1.43 -8.90 5.23
CA VAL A 34 -0.29 -9.38 4.44
C VAL A 34 -0.26 -8.64 3.11
N SER A 35 0.72 -7.76 2.94
CA SER A 35 0.82 -6.85 1.79
C SER A 35 1.09 -7.53 0.44
N TYR A 36 1.71 -8.70 0.45
CA TYR A 36 1.95 -9.48 -0.78
C TYR A 36 0.90 -10.55 -1.04
N ARG A 37 -0.22 -10.57 -0.33
CA ARG A 37 -1.22 -11.63 -0.43
C ARG A 37 -1.98 -11.63 -1.74
N LEU A 38 -1.99 -12.78 -2.41
CA LEU A 38 -2.90 -13.07 -3.51
C LEU A 38 -4.24 -13.59 -3.00
N GLN A 39 -5.31 -13.21 -3.63
CA GLN A 39 -6.62 -13.81 -3.41
C GLN A 39 -6.55 -15.33 -3.61
N GLY A 40 -7.15 -16.09 -2.68
CA GLY A 40 -7.18 -17.56 -2.76
C GLY A 40 -5.86 -18.25 -2.44
N ASP A 41 -4.84 -17.54 -1.96
CA ASP A 41 -3.64 -18.17 -1.41
C ASP A 41 -3.87 -18.52 0.06
N PHE A 42 -4.13 -19.80 0.33
CA PHE A 42 -4.32 -20.38 1.67
C PHE A 42 -3.11 -21.22 2.10
N GLY A 43 -2.03 -21.17 1.32
CA GLY A 43 -0.80 -21.92 1.60
C GLY A 43 -0.12 -21.46 2.88
N LYS A 44 0.53 -22.39 3.57
CA LYS A 44 1.42 -22.04 4.69
C LYS A 44 2.52 -21.12 4.15
N ASN A 45 2.78 -20.02 4.84
CA ASN A 45 3.80 -19.02 4.51
C ASN A 45 3.54 -18.22 3.22
N PHE A 46 2.41 -18.36 2.54
CA PHE A 46 2.06 -17.63 1.32
C PHE A 46 3.16 -17.67 0.23
N GLN A 47 3.74 -18.84 -0.02
CA GLN A 47 4.85 -18.98 -0.96
C GLN A 47 4.45 -18.54 -2.38
N ARG A 48 3.25 -18.94 -2.83
CA ARG A 48 2.71 -18.52 -4.13
C ARG A 48 2.60 -17.00 -4.26
N SER A 49 2.15 -16.32 -3.21
CA SER A 49 2.05 -14.87 -3.17
C SER A 49 3.42 -14.21 -3.24
N LYS A 50 4.40 -14.73 -2.52
CA LYS A 50 5.79 -14.24 -2.56
C LYS A 50 6.43 -14.41 -3.93
N ASP A 51 6.27 -15.59 -4.53
CA ASP A 51 6.82 -15.88 -5.86
C ASP A 51 6.18 -14.97 -6.93
N TYR A 52 4.87 -14.73 -6.83
CA TYR A 52 4.17 -13.82 -7.72
C TYR A 52 4.66 -12.37 -7.57
N THR A 53 4.78 -11.89 -6.34
CA THR A 53 5.30 -10.55 -6.05
C THR A 53 6.71 -10.38 -6.63
N ALA A 54 7.60 -11.35 -6.38
CA ALA A 54 8.96 -11.32 -6.93
C ALA A 54 8.98 -11.28 -8.48
N GLN A 55 8.06 -11.96 -9.16
CA GLN A 55 7.95 -11.93 -10.61
C GLN A 55 7.45 -10.57 -11.12
N VAL A 56 6.51 -9.93 -10.39
CA VAL A 56 6.06 -8.56 -10.72
C VAL A 56 7.21 -7.57 -10.53
N ASP A 57 7.90 -7.63 -9.40
CA ASP A 57 9.00 -6.73 -9.08
C ASP A 57 10.19 -6.88 -10.06
N ALA A 58 10.42 -8.09 -10.55
CA ALA A 58 11.43 -8.38 -11.58
C ALA A 58 10.98 -8.02 -13.01
N GLY A 59 9.75 -7.53 -13.20
CA GLY A 59 9.20 -7.22 -14.52
C GLY A 59 8.87 -8.44 -15.40
N ILE A 60 8.95 -9.66 -14.85
CA ILE A 60 8.55 -10.91 -15.53
C ILE A 60 7.04 -10.90 -15.75
N ILE A 61 6.28 -10.48 -14.73
CA ILE A 61 4.85 -10.20 -14.84
C ILE A 61 4.72 -8.69 -15.04
N GLY A 62 4.36 -8.31 -16.26
CA GLY A 62 4.19 -6.90 -16.61
C GLY A 62 2.85 -6.32 -16.13
N LYS A 63 2.72 -4.99 -16.25
CA LYS A 63 1.53 -4.24 -15.81
C LYS A 63 0.21 -4.84 -16.30
N ASN A 64 0.09 -5.15 -17.60
CA ASN A 64 -1.15 -5.68 -18.16
C ASN A 64 -1.55 -7.02 -17.52
N GLU A 65 -0.58 -7.90 -17.31
CA GLU A 65 -0.82 -9.19 -16.69
C GLU A 65 -1.20 -9.02 -15.21
N PHE A 66 -0.47 -8.19 -14.47
CA PHE A 66 -0.81 -7.88 -13.09
C PHE A 66 -2.22 -7.30 -12.95
N VAL A 67 -2.58 -6.36 -13.82
CA VAL A 67 -3.86 -5.63 -13.74
C VAL A 67 -5.05 -6.50 -14.15
N TYR A 68 -4.94 -7.23 -15.29
CA TYR A 68 -6.09 -7.88 -15.91
C TYR A 68 -6.11 -9.40 -15.79
N ASN A 69 -4.96 -10.04 -15.64
CA ASN A 69 -4.82 -11.51 -15.68
C ASN A 69 -4.32 -12.10 -14.36
N GLY A 70 -4.44 -11.36 -13.26
CA GLY A 70 -3.98 -11.85 -11.97
C GLY A 70 -4.65 -13.18 -11.57
N PRO A 71 -3.90 -14.08 -10.90
CA PRO A 71 -4.41 -15.40 -10.51
C PRO A 71 -5.58 -15.29 -9.51
N CYS A 72 -6.48 -16.27 -9.52
CA CYS A 72 -7.56 -16.43 -8.55
C CYS A 72 -8.52 -15.23 -8.41
N GLY A 73 -8.84 -14.55 -9.52
CA GLY A 73 -9.75 -13.40 -9.49
C GLY A 73 -9.04 -12.05 -9.29
N GLY A 74 -7.73 -12.08 -9.08
CA GLY A 74 -6.87 -10.91 -9.20
C GLY A 74 -6.77 -10.00 -7.98
N GLY A 75 -7.35 -10.34 -6.83
CA GLY A 75 -7.17 -9.57 -5.60
C GLY A 75 -5.74 -9.65 -5.08
N TYR A 76 -5.14 -8.50 -4.76
CA TYR A 76 -3.75 -8.40 -4.31
C TYR A 76 -3.58 -7.42 -3.15
N GLY A 77 -2.73 -7.77 -2.22
CA GLY A 77 -2.23 -6.88 -1.18
C GLY A 77 -3.20 -6.63 -0.02
N LEU A 78 -2.91 -5.60 0.77
CA LEU A 78 -3.60 -5.27 2.02
C LEU A 78 -5.11 -5.12 1.86
N CYS A 79 -5.56 -4.39 0.82
CA CYS A 79 -6.97 -4.13 0.54
C CYS A 79 -7.56 -5.06 -0.53
N GLN A 80 -6.83 -6.10 -0.93
CA GLN A 80 -7.24 -7.03 -1.99
C GLN A 80 -7.71 -6.30 -3.26
N TRP A 81 -6.90 -5.35 -3.74
CA TRP A 81 -7.20 -4.59 -4.95
C TRP A 81 -7.48 -5.51 -6.13
N THR A 82 -8.69 -5.41 -6.68
CA THR A 82 -9.17 -6.24 -7.79
C THR A 82 -9.52 -5.39 -9.00
N TYR A 83 -10.09 -4.20 -8.79
CA TYR A 83 -10.53 -3.32 -9.86
C TYR A 83 -9.33 -2.79 -10.67
N PRO A 84 -9.32 -2.97 -12.02
CA PRO A 84 -8.16 -2.69 -12.84
C PRO A 84 -7.53 -1.29 -12.67
N PRO A 85 -8.29 -0.18 -12.66
CA PRO A 85 -7.70 1.14 -12.44
C PRO A 85 -6.97 1.27 -11.10
N ARG A 86 -7.50 0.68 -10.02
CA ARG A 86 -6.89 0.72 -8.71
C ARG A 86 -5.61 -0.11 -8.66
N LYS A 87 -5.61 -1.29 -9.30
CA LYS A 87 -4.38 -2.10 -9.45
C LYS A 87 -3.34 -1.41 -10.31
N ALA A 88 -3.75 -0.74 -11.38
CA ALA A 88 -2.84 0.00 -12.24
C ALA A 88 -2.14 1.13 -11.47
N GLY A 89 -2.88 1.87 -10.64
CA GLY A 89 -2.30 2.93 -9.81
C GLY A 89 -1.31 2.40 -8.77
N LEU A 90 -1.60 1.26 -8.12
CA LEU A 90 -0.64 0.61 -7.21
C LEU A 90 0.65 0.21 -7.95
N TYR A 91 0.52 -0.38 -9.14
CA TYR A 91 1.66 -0.76 -9.96
C TYR A 91 2.52 0.44 -10.38
N ASP A 92 1.86 1.51 -10.85
CA ASP A 92 2.54 2.72 -11.28
C ASP A 92 3.28 3.40 -10.12
N LEU A 93 2.67 3.45 -8.95
CA LEU A 93 3.29 3.98 -7.75
C LEU A 93 4.53 3.15 -7.34
N ALA A 94 4.46 1.82 -7.43
CA ALA A 94 5.61 0.95 -7.16
C ALA A 94 6.78 1.25 -8.10
N LEU A 95 6.52 1.42 -9.39
CA LEU A 95 7.52 1.80 -10.38
C LEU A 95 8.08 3.21 -10.12
N GLU A 96 7.21 4.17 -9.83
CA GLU A 96 7.59 5.56 -9.55
C GLU A 96 8.57 5.64 -8.37
N GLN A 97 8.30 4.89 -7.31
CA GLN A 97 9.10 4.91 -6.09
C GLN A 97 10.26 3.89 -6.09
N GLY A 98 10.33 3.00 -7.08
CA GLY A 98 11.33 1.94 -7.12
C GLY A 98 11.21 0.94 -5.97
N LEU A 99 9.99 0.75 -5.46
CA LEU A 99 9.67 -0.16 -4.35
C LEU A 99 9.01 -1.44 -4.85
N SER A 100 9.05 -2.50 -4.03
CA SER A 100 8.28 -3.71 -4.28
C SER A 100 6.78 -3.40 -4.27
N ILE A 101 6.02 -4.02 -5.19
CA ILE A 101 4.57 -3.95 -5.18
C ILE A 101 3.96 -4.54 -3.89
N GLY A 102 4.70 -5.43 -3.22
CA GLY A 102 4.36 -6.03 -1.93
C GLY A 102 4.84 -5.23 -0.72
N ASP A 103 5.41 -4.04 -0.92
CA ASP A 103 5.81 -3.18 0.18
C ASP A 103 4.59 -2.63 0.93
N GLU A 104 4.61 -2.74 2.27
CA GLU A 104 3.46 -2.35 3.10
C GLU A 104 3.27 -0.84 3.16
N PHE A 105 4.36 -0.09 3.14
CA PHE A 105 4.31 1.37 3.18
C PHE A 105 3.81 1.93 1.86
N LEU A 106 4.27 1.38 0.73
CA LEU A 106 3.77 1.70 -0.58
C LEU A 106 2.25 1.49 -0.67
N GLN A 107 1.76 0.37 -0.12
CA GLN A 107 0.33 0.05 -0.17
C GLN A 107 -0.51 0.94 0.74
N VAL A 108 0.01 1.35 1.90
CA VAL A 108 -0.66 2.35 2.74
C VAL A 108 -0.63 3.74 2.08
N GLU A 109 0.47 4.10 1.43
CA GLU A 109 0.55 5.33 0.63
C GLU A 109 -0.50 5.32 -0.49
N TRP A 110 -0.61 4.20 -1.22
CA TRP A 110 -1.61 4.05 -2.27
C TRP A 110 -3.03 4.14 -1.74
N LEU A 111 -3.35 3.44 -0.65
CA LEU A 111 -4.64 3.55 0.05
C LEU A 111 -4.95 5.01 0.39
N THR A 112 -3.97 5.73 0.95
CA THR A 112 -4.13 7.13 1.33
C THR A 112 -4.45 7.98 0.09
N ARG A 113 -3.71 7.83 -1.00
CA ARG A 113 -3.97 8.55 -2.26
C ARG A 113 -5.36 8.26 -2.83
N GLU A 114 -5.84 7.02 -2.74
CA GLU A 114 -7.20 6.66 -3.15
C GLU A 114 -8.24 7.37 -2.29
N LEU A 115 -8.10 7.35 -0.97
CA LEU A 115 -9.05 7.98 -0.04
C LEU A 115 -9.13 9.51 -0.21
N TRP A 116 -8.11 10.14 -0.78
CA TRP A 116 -8.11 11.57 -1.09
C TRP A 116 -8.76 11.92 -2.43
N GLN A 117 -9.18 10.94 -3.24
CA GLN A 117 -9.96 11.18 -4.45
C GLN A 117 -11.39 11.62 -4.10
N ASP A 118 -11.99 12.45 -4.94
CA ASP A 118 -13.32 13.03 -4.69
C ASP A 118 -14.42 11.97 -4.53
N GLU A 119 -14.30 10.85 -5.23
CA GLU A 119 -15.26 9.74 -5.14
C GLU A 119 -15.32 9.09 -3.75
N TYR A 120 -14.25 9.23 -2.93
CA TYR A 120 -14.18 8.71 -1.57
C TYR A 120 -14.32 9.78 -0.48
N SER A 121 -14.82 10.97 -0.82
CA SER A 121 -14.98 12.08 0.13
C SER A 121 -15.77 11.70 1.38
N ILE A 122 -16.86 10.93 1.23
CA ILE A 122 -17.67 10.44 2.36
C ILE A 122 -16.84 9.54 3.28
N VAL A 123 -16.02 8.65 2.71
CA VAL A 123 -15.14 7.76 3.50
C VAL A 123 -14.13 8.58 4.27
N ARG A 124 -13.43 9.48 3.58
CA ARG A 124 -12.45 10.39 4.18
C ARG A 124 -13.04 11.20 5.32
N GLU A 125 -14.17 11.88 5.09
CA GLU A 125 -14.83 12.68 6.10
C GLU A 125 -15.25 11.87 7.33
N THR A 126 -15.71 10.63 7.13
CA THR A 126 -16.05 9.73 8.24
C THR A 126 -14.80 9.34 9.02
N LEU A 127 -13.71 8.98 8.35
CA LEU A 127 -12.44 8.63 9.00
C LEU A 127 -11.83 9.80 9.79
N GLU A 128 -11.99 11.03 9.30
CA GLU A 128 -11.50 12.24 9.96
C GLU A 128 -12.31 12.66 11.19
N LYS A 129 -13.63 12.47 11.16
CA LYS A 129 -14.56 13.06 12.14
C LYS A 129 -15.16 12.07 13.12
N SER A 130 -15.26 10.79 12.76
CA SER A 130 -15.93 9.80 13.60
C SER A 130 -15.09 9.39 14.80
N VAL A 131 -15.77 9.19 15.91
CA VAL A 131 -15.23 8.62 17.15
C VAL A 131 -15.63 7.15 17.33
N SER A 132 -16.14 6.51 16.29
CA SER A 132 -16.63 5.14 16.29
C SER A 132 -15.89 4.26 15.29
N ILE A 133 -15.16 3.25 15.79
CA ILE A 133 -14.52 2.22 14.95
C ILE A 133 -15.55 1.54 14.06
N ARG A 134 -16.76 1.29 14.59
CA ARG A 134 -17.84 0.65 13.83
C ARG A 134 -18.24 1.51 12.62
N GLU A 135 -18.48 2.77 12.81
CA GLU A 135 -18.88 3.70 11.75
C GLU A 135 -17.78 3.82 10.67
N CYS A 136 -16.53 4.03 11.09
CA CYS A 136 -15.38 4.04 10.18
C CYS A 136 -15.24 2.73 9.40
N SER A 137 -15.40 1.58 10.07
CA SER A 137 -15.32 0.27 9.42
C SER A 137 -16.46 0.05 8.42
N ASP A 138 -17.68 0.41 8.77
CA ASP A 138 -18.85 0.21 7.92
C ASP A 138 -18.79 1.06 6.65
N VAL A 139 -18.33 2.31 6.73
CA VAL A 139 -18.16 3.17 5.54
C VAL A 139 -17.07 2.64 4.63
N LEU A 140 -15.95 2.14 5.18
CA LEU A 140 -14.90 1.48 4.39
C LEU A 140 -15.43 0.26 3.64
N VAL A 141 -16.24 -0.57 4.27
CA VAL A 141 -16.85 -1.75 3.62
C VAL A 141 -17.78 -1.33 2.49
N LYS A 142 -18.68 -0.37 2.75
CA LYS A 142 -19.76 -0.03 1.85
C LYS A 142 -19.32 0.81 0.67
N GLU A 143 -18.42 1.77 0.91
CA GLU A 143 -18.10 2.80 -0.07
C GLU A 143 -16.71 2.64 -0.70
N PHE A 144 -15.81 1.90 -0.07
CA PHE A 144 -14.44 1.75 -0.55
C PHE A 144 -14.08 0.32 -0.99
N LEU A 145 -14.21 -0.68 -0.10
CA LEU A 145 -13.82 -2.07 -0.38
C LEU A 145 -14.87 -2.82 -1.20
N ARG A 146 -16.14 -2.61 -0.90
CA ARG A 146 -17.30 -3.16 -1.60
C ARG A 146 -17.25 -4.68 -1.81
N PRO A 147 -16.99 -5.49 -0.76
CA PRO A 147 -17.05 -6.94 -0.88
C PRO A 147 -18.45 -7.40 -1.26
N ALA A 148 -18.56 -8.62 -1.81
CA ALA A 148 -19.84 -9.18 -2.22
C ALA A 148 -20.81 -9.37 -1.03
N ASP A 149 -20.29 -9.74 0.14
CA ASP A 149 -21.07 -9.86 1.38
C ASP A 149 -20.85 -8.63 2.26
N GLN A 150 -21.90 -7.86 2.46
CA GLN A 150 -21.96 -6.68 3.31
C GLN A 150 -23.01 -6.86 4.43
N SER A 151 -23.29 -8.10 4.82
CA SER A 151 -24.23 -8.40 5.89
C SER A 151 -23.79 -7.80 7.23
N GLU A 152 -24.76 -7.64 8.14
CA GLU A 152 -24.48 -7.14 9.49
C GLU A 152 -23.42 -7.99 10.23
N ALA A 153 -23.39 -9.30 9.96
CA ALA A 153 -22.37 -10.19 10.52
C ALA A 153 -20.95 -9.85 10.02
N VAL A 154 -20.81 -9.54 8.73
CA VAL A 154 -19.52 -9.12 8.14
C VAL A 154 -19.10 -7.76 8.67
N LEU A 155 -20.02 -6.79 8.70
CA LEU A 155 -19.75 -5.45 9.22
C LEU A 155 -19.30 -5.51 10.68
N LYS A 156 -20.03 -6.27 11.51
CA LYS A 156 -19.66 -6.46 12.92
C LYS A 156 -18.29 -7.10 13.08
N LYS A 157 -18.02 -8.19 12.34
CA LYS A 157 -16.73 -8.91 12.41
C LYS A 157 -15.55 -7.99 12.11
N ARG A 158 -15.63 -7.16 11.05
CA ARG A 158 -14.57 -6.24 10.65
C ARG A 158 -14.34 -5.15 11.69
N ALA A 159 -15.40 -4.61 12.25
CA ALA A 159 -15.31 -3.66 13.36
C ALA A 159 -14.73 -4.28 14.64
N ASP A 160 -15.06 -5.55 14.93
CA ASP A 160 -14.48 -6.27 16.08
C ASP A 160 -12.97 -6.48 15.92
N LEU A 161 -12.51 -6.88 14.72
CA LEU A 161 -11.07 -6.91 14.40
C LEU A 161 -10.40 -5.54 14.58
N GLY A 162 -11.07 -4.48 14.18
CA GLY A 162 -10.59 -3.12 14.43
C GLY A 162 -10.45 -2.81 15.92
N ARG A 163 -11.40 -3.24 16.77
CA ARG A 163 -11.30 -3.05 18.22
C ARG A 163 -10.12 -3.80 18.84
N GLU A 164 -9.80 -5.00 18.33
CA GLU A 164 -8.61 -5.75 18.75
C GLU A 164 -7.34 -4.94 18.48
N PHE A 165 -7.19 -4.38 17.29
CA PHE A 165 -6.05 -3.51 16.95
C PHE A 165 -6.01 -2.23 17.78
N TYR A 166 -7.17 -1.63 18.07
CA TYR A 166 -7.24 -0.46 18.94
C TYR A 166 -6.73 -0.80 20.35
N GLN A 167 -7.14 -1.95 20.90
CA GLN A 167 -6.69 -2.38 22.23
C GLN A 167 -5.19 -2.69 22.28
N GLU A 168 -4.64 -3.22 21.18
CA GLU A 168 -3.24 -3.62 21.09
C GLU A 168 -2.31 -2.42 20.89
N PHE A 169 -2.69 -1.45 20.02
CA PHE A 169 -1.78 -0.42 19.56
C PHE A 169 -2.16 1.02 19.92
N SER A 170 -3.38 1.29 20.46
CA SER A 170 -3.76 2.66 20.80
C SER A 170 -2.85 3.24 21.88
N GLY A 171 -2.38 4.47 21.68
CA GLY A 171 -1.40 5.12 22.56
C GLY A 171 0.06 4.81 22.23
N ALA A 172 0.36 3.95 21.24
CA ALA A 172 1.71 3.85 20.69
C ALA A 172 2.07 5.14 19.95
N GLU A 173 3.19 5.77 20.34
CA GLU A 173 3.67 6.96 19.66
C GLU A 173 3.98 6.64 18.20
N ALA A 174 3.70 7.58 17.30
CA ALA A 174 4.02 7.49 15.89
C ALA A 174 5.55 7.65 15.72
N GLU A 175 6.32 6.59 15.93
CA GLU A 175 7.71 6.56 15.54
C GLU A 175 7.78 6.25 14.05
N VAL A 176 8.45 7.12 13.29
CA VAL A 176 8.79 6.87 11.89
C VAL A 176 9.81 5.73 11.85
N PRO A 177 9.56 4.62 11.12
CA PRO A 177 10.58 3.60 10.98
C PRO A 177 11.85 4.17 10.34
N ASP A 178 13.02 3.84 10.88
CA ASP A 178 14.30 4.23 10.29
C ASP A 178 14.36 3.83 8.80
N GLY A 179 14.54 4.80 7.93
CA GLY A 179 14.71 4.58 6.48
C GLY A 179 13.53 5.00 5.60
N ILE A 180 12.42 5.49 6.16
CA ILE A 180 11.41 6.21 5.39
C ILE A 180 11.82 7.68 5.39
N PRO A 181 11.97 8.33 4.22
CA PRO A 181 12.14 9.77 4.19
C PRO A 181 10.93 10.40 4.88
N ASP A 182 11.18 11.13 5.93
CA ASP A 182 10.15 11.89 6.64
C ASP A 182 9.72 13.06 5.75
N GLU A 183 8.77 12.80 4.84
CA GLU A 183 8.21 13.85 3.97
C GLU A 183 7.42 14.89 4.77
N ASP A 184 7.09 14.60 6.05
CA ASP A 184 6.35 15.49 6.94
C ASP A 184 7.10 15.89 8.25
N ALA A 185 8.30 15.36 8.51
CA ALA A 185 9.15 15.86 9.59
C ALA A 185 9.70 17.26 9.25
N GLY A 186 8.80 18.22 9.36
CA GLY A 186 9.07 19.59 9.00
C GLY A 186 9.37 19.69 7.52
N ILE A 187 8.51 20.34 6.77
CA ILE A 187 8.83 20.85 5.44
C ILE A 187 10.23 21.46 5.56
N VAL A 188 11.27 20.66 5.31
CA VAL A 188 12.52 21.20 4.85
C VAL A 188 12.10 21.86 3.56
N LYS A 189 11.90 23.19 3.61
CA LYS A 189 11.74 24.00 2.41
C LYS A 189 13.02 23.79 1.62
N ILE A 190 13.03 22.69 0.84
CA ILE A 190 14.04 22.49 -0.18
C ILE A 190 13.83 23.67 -1.09
N THR A 191 14.79 24.57 -1.15
CA THR A 191 14.75 25.69 -2.07
C THR A 191 14.64 25.09 -3.47
N GLU A 192 14.04 25.83 -4.39
CA GLU A 192 13.89 25.40 -5.79
C GLU A 192 15.24 24.99 -6.41
N GLU A 193 16.33 25.49 -5.87
CA GLU A 193 17.69 25.22 -6.26
C GLU A 193 18.19 23.84 -5.74
N GLU A 194 17.86 23.48 -4.50
CA GLU A 194 18.15 22.16 -3.94
C GLU A 194 17.32 21.07 -4.63
N PHE A 195 16.04 21.32 -4.95
CA PHE A 195 15.23 20.41 -5.75
C PHE A 195 15.83 20.17 -7.15
N ARG A 196 16.36 21.21 -7.80
CA ARG A 196 17.06 21.09 -9.09
C ARG A 196 18.35 20.29 -8.98
N VAL A 197 19.10 20.42 -7.90
CA VAL A 197 20.32 19.64 -7.64
C VAL A 197 19.99 18.18 -7.41
N TYR A 198 18.97 17.87 -6.58
CA TYR A 198 18.51 16.51 -6.35
C TYR A 198 17.97 15.85 -7.62
N SER A 199 17.13 16.55 -8.38
CA SER A 199 16.59 16.06 -9.65
C SER A 199 17.67 15.81 -10.69
N ARG A 200 18.73 16.63 -10.73
CA ARG A 200 19.88 16.42 -11.59
C ARG A 200 20.76 15.25 -11.13
N ALA A 201 20.95 15.06 -9.82
CA ALA A 201 21.70 13.94 -9.27
C ALA A 201 21.01 12.60 -9.55
N VAL A 202 19.69 12.51 -9.38
CA VAL A 202 18.89 11.32 -9.71
C VAL A 202 18.95 11.05 -11.22
N LEU A 203 18.82 12.06 -12.07
CA LEU A 203 18.93 11.91 -13.51
C LEU A 203 20.30 11.43 -13.96
N VAL A 204 21.38 11.93 -13.32
CA VAL A 204 22.76 11.49 -13.60
C VAL A 204 22.98 10.03 -13.18
N VAL A 205 22.42 9.59 -12.05
CA VAL A 205 22.53 8.19 -11.58
C VAL A 205 21.78 7.25 -12.52
N LEU A 206 20.59 7.61 -12.98
CA LEU A 206 19.81 6.83 -13.95
C LEU A 206 20.56 6.72 -15.28
N THR A 207 21.10 7.84 -15.80
CA THR A 207 21.86 7.87 -17.06
C THR A 207 23.15 7.06 -16.99
N LEU A 208 23.84 7.07 -15.85
CA LEU A 208 25.03 6.25 -15.62
C LEU A 208 24.71 4.75 -15.55
N ARG A 209 23.57 4.39 -14.97
CA ARG A 209 23.11 3.01 -14.89
C ARG A 209 22.78 2.46 -16.28
N ASP A 210 22.09 3.25 -17.10
CA ASP A 210 21.73 2.88 -18.49
C ASP A 210 22.99 2.76 -19.37
N LEU A 211 23.98 3.64 -19.18
CA LEU A 211 25.27 3.58 -19.85
C LEU A 211 26.08 2.33 -19.45
N LEU A 212 26.11 1.97 -18.18
CA LEU A 212 26.79 0.78 -17.69
C LEU A 212 26.13 -0.49 -18.26
N GLN A 213 24.81 -0.54 -18.30
CA GLN A 213 24.06 -1.67 -18.84
C GLN A 213 24.28 -1.83 -20.37
N ALA A 214 24.34 -0.71 -21.11
CA ALA A 214 24.67 -0.70 -22.54
C ALA A 214 26.13 -1.14 -22.80
N MET A 215 27.08 -0.74 -21.95
CA MET A 215 28.49 -1.17 -22.07
C MET A 215 28.68 -2.65 -21.74
N GLU A 216 27.95 -3.23 -20.80
CA GLU A 216 27.97 -4.65 -20.50
C GLU A 216 27.38 -5.47 -21.67
N GLN A 217 26.31 -5.00 -22.30
CA GLN A 217 25.70 -5.63 -23.45
C GLN A 217 26.64 -5.63 -24.65
N PHE A 218 27.31 -4.51 -24.94
CA PHE A 218 28.33 -4.42 -26.00
C PHE A 218 29.53 -5.36 -25.76
N LYS A 219 29.88 -5.60 -24.51
CA LYS A 219 31.01 -6.49 -24.15
C LYS A 219 30.65 -7.97 -24.38
N ASN A 220 29.37 -8.33 -24.20
CA ASN A 220 28.89 -9.68 -24.39
C ASN A 220 28.63 -10.02 -25.87
N ASP A 221 28.31 -9.01 -26.71
CA ASP A 221 28.06 -9.17 -28.15
C ASP A 221 29.40 -9.15 -28.98
N SER A 222 30.53 -8.91 -28.34
CA SER A 222 31.87 -8.80 -28.97
C SER A 222 32.79 -10.01 -28.71
N ILE A 223 32.23 -11.11 -28.16
CA ILE A 223 32.88 -12.41 -27.96
C ILE A 223 32.13 -13.48 -28.78
#